data_5c1f85f7bcf8f28080d4de600f9313f3
#
_entry.id   5c1f85f7bcf8f28080d4de600f9313f3
#
_cell.length_a   1.000
_cell.length_b   1.000
_cell.length_c   1.000
_cell.angle_alpha   90.00
_cell.angle_beta   90.00
_cell.angle_gamma   90.00
#
_symmetry.space_group_name_H-M   'P 1'
#
loop_
_entity.id
_entity.type
_entity.pdbx_description
1 polymer ?
#
loop_
_entity_poly.entity_id
_entity_poly.type
_entity_poly.pdbx_seq_one_letter_code
_entity_poly.pdbx_strand_id
1 'polypeptide(L)'
;MIEKARGLDLLAHAVVLLGIAVVAFPLWLTFVASTHPSSALFQAPVPFWPGDRFLENYHAVLVEGVESTGGAPIARMLTNSMIMALAIAIGKIAISMLSAFAIVYFRFPFRMLCFWTIFLTLMLPVEVRIVPTYQVAAD
;
A
#
# COMPACT_ATOMS: atom_id res chain seq x y z
N MET A 1 12.33 7.80 39.82
CA MET A 1 13.61 7.39 39.18
C MET A 1 13.33 6.09 38.45
N ILE A 2 13.18 6.13 37.15
CA ILE A 2 13.05 4.90 36.33
C ILE A 2 14.50 4.43 36.12
N GLU A 3 14.89 3.43 36.90
CA GLU A 3 16.17 2.77 36.72
C GLU A 3 16.14 2.10 35.32
N LYS A 4 16.91 2.67 34.37
CA LYS A 4 17.08 2.09 33.07
C LYS A 4 17.81 0.76 33.22
N ALA A 5 17.05 -0.31 33.30
CA ALA A 5 17.60 -1.66 33.26
C ALA A 5 18.13 -1.93 31.83
N ARG A 6 19.40 -1.55 31.60
CA ARG A 6 20.07 -1.71 30.28
C ARG A 6 19.90 -3.11 29.69
N GLY A 7 19.80 -4.12 30.55
CA GLY A 7 19.57 -5.51 30.12
C GLY A 7 18.19 -5.73 29.51
N LEU A 8 17.13 -5.14 30.07
CA LEU A 8 15.77 -5.22 29.52
C LEU A 8 15.65 -4.46 28.21
N ASP A 9 16.30 -3.29 28.10
CA ASP A 9 16.34 -2.52 26.85
C ASP A 9 17.05 -3.29 25.74
N LEU A 10 18.18 -3.95 26.05
CA LEU A 10 18.89 -4.80 25.10
C LEU A 10 18.05 -5.99 24.65
N LEU A 11 17.39 -6.67 25.59
CA LEU A 11 16.50 -7.79 25.28
C LEU A 11 15.31 -7.35 24.41
N ALA A 12 14.70 -6.21 24.73
CA ALA A 12 13.62 -5.66 23.92
C ALA A 12 14.07 -5.36 22.50
N HIS A 13 15.24 -4.75 22.32
CA HIS A 13 15.80 -4.49 20.99
C HIS A 13 16.13 -5.78 20.24
N ALA A 14 16.68 -6.79 20.92
CA ALA A 14 16.98 -8.08 20.30
C ALA A 14 15.70 -8.78 19.79
N VAL A 15 14.63 -8.77 20.59
CA VAL A 15 13.33 -9.34 20.18
C VAL A 15 12.74 -8.59 18.99
N VAL A 16 12.80 -7.25 19.00
CA VAL A 16 12.31 -6.44 17.87
C VAL A 16 13.13 -6.70 16.60
N LEU A 17 14.46 -6.73 16.70
CA LEU A 17 15.33 -7.03 15.55
C LEU A 17 15.10 -8.42 14.99
N LEU A 18 14.89 -9.41 15.85
CA LEU A 18 14.56 -10.77 15.43
C LEU A 18 13.20 -10.80 14.71
N GLY A 19 12.22 -10.10 15.24
CA GLY A 19 10.91 -9.95 14.57
C GLY A 19 11.04 -9.29 13.18
N ILE A 20 11.84 -8.24 13.08
CA ILE A 20 12.13 -7.58 11.79
C ILE A 20 12.82 -8.55 10.83
N ALA A 21 13.82 -9.31 11.30
CA ALA A 21 14.52 -10.27 10.47
C ALA A 21 13.59 -11.36 9.92
N VAL A 22 12.68 -11.89 10.76
CA VAL A 22 11.69 -12.88 10.35
C VAL A 22 10.75 -12.33 9.28
N VAL A 23 10.27 -11.10 9.44
CA VAL A 23 9.37 -10.46 8.46
C VAL A 23 10.12 -10.04 7.20
N ALA A 24 11.37 -9.59 7.32
CA ALA A 24 12.20 -9.18 6.19
C ALA A 24 12.69 -10.37 5.35
N PHE A 25 12.78 -11.56 5.93
CA PHE A 25 13.31 -12.74 5.25
C PHE A 25 12.55 -13.10 3.95
N PRO A 26 11.22 -13.23 3.93
CA PRO A 26 10.49 -13.49 2.68
C PRO A 26 10.63 -12.35 1.67
N LEU A 27 10.74 -11.09 2.13
CA LEU A 27 10.98 -9.95 1.25
C LEU A 27 12.37 -10.04 0.61
N TRP A 28 13.38 -10.43 1.38
CA TRP A 28 14.72 -10.68 0.87
C TRP A 28 14.73 -11.78 -0.19
N LEU A 29 14.08 -12.91 0.07
CA LEU A 29 13.99 -13.99 -0.91
C LEU A 29 13.28 -13.55 -2.20
N THR A 30 12.21 -12.77 -2.09
CA THR A 30 11.50 -12.22 -3.25
C THR A 30 12.41 -11.28 -4.05
N PHE A 31 13.17 -10.43 -3.37
CA PHE A 31 14.13 -9.55 -4.01
C PHE A 31 15.22 -10.35 -4.72
N VAL A 32 15.82 -11.34 -4.05
CA VAL A 32 16.82 -12.22 -4.67
C VAL A 32 16.25 -12.93 -5.88
N ALA A 33 15.06 -13.51 -5.75
CA ALA A 33 14.38 -14.20 -6.85
C ALA A 33 14.18 -13.28 -8.07
N SER A 34 13.84 -12.01 -7.87
CA SER A 34 13.63 -11.05 -8.96
C SER A 34 14.90 -10.74 -9.76
N THR A 35 16.06 -11.04 -9.22
CA THR A 35 17.36 -10.81 -9.87
C THR A 35 17.90 -12.01 -10.66
N HIS A 36 17.19 -13.14 -10.63
CA HIS A 36 17.55 -14.37 -11.32
C HIS A 36 16.68 -14.64 -12.55
N PRO A 37 17.13 -15.48 -13.50
CA PRO A 37 16.27 -15.97 -14.56
C PRO A 37 15.20 -16.90 -13.99
N SER A 38 14.02 -16.93 -14.59
CA SER A 38 12.89 -17.77 -14.12
C SER A 38 13.26 -19.26 -14.00
N SER A 39 14.13 -19.76 -14.87
CA SER A 39 14.63 -21.14 -14.83
C SER A 39 15.38 -21.50 -13.55
N ALA A 40 16.08 -20.55 -12.95
CA ALA A 40 16.83 -20.77 -11.71
C ALA A 40 15.93 -20.93 -10.48
N LEU A 41 14.71 -20.39 -10.54
CA LEU A 41 13.77 -20.44 -9.42
C LEU A 41 13.07 -21.82 -9.28
N PHE A 42 13.06 -22.61 -10.36
CA PHE A 42 12.51 -23.97 -10.36
C PHE A 42 13.55 -25.06 -10.01
N GLN A 43 14.79 -24.66 -9.75
CA GLN A 43 15.87 -25.57 -9.37
C GLN A 43 16.18 -25.43 -7.87
N ALA A 44 16.35 -26.56 -7.19
CA ALA A 44 16.81 -26.56 -5.80
C ALA A 44 18.34 -26.70 -5.76
N PRO A 45 19.03 -26.01 -4.85
CA PRO A 45 18.53 -25.07 -3.85
C PRO A 45 18.22 -23.68 -4.43
N VAL A 46 17.20 -22.99 -3.88
CA VAL A 46 16.89 -21.60 -4.24
C VAL A 46 18.07 -20.70 -3.87
N PRO A 47 18.55 -19.83 -4.77
CA PRO A 47 19.66 -18.94 -4.50
C PRO A 47 19.32 -17.93 -3.37
N PHE A 48 20.29 -17.70 -2.47
CA PHE A 48 20.16 -16.75 -1.35
C PHE A 48 20.79 -15.38 -1.62
N TRP A 49 21.57 -15.26 -2.70
CA TRP A 49 22.29 -14.03 -3.07
C TRP A 49 21.73 -13.48 -4.37
N PRO A 50 21.73 -12.14 -4.54
CA PRO A 50 21.27 -11.51 -5.78
C PRO A 50 22.05 -12.00 -7.00
N GLY A 51 21.33 -12.20 -8.11
CA GLY A 51 21.90 -12.57 -9.39
C GLY A 51 22.30 -11.34 -10.24
N ASP A 52 22.67 -11.60 -11.45
CA ASP A 52 23.21 -10.61 -12.40
C ASP A 52 22.13 -9.99 -13.32
N ARG A 53 20.90 -10.52 -13.29
CA ARG A 53 19.82 -10.06 -14.20
C ARG A 53 18.90 -8.99 -13.62
N PHE A 54 19.33 -8.30 -12.58
CA PHE A 54 18.53 -7.26 -11.96
C PHE A 54 18.05 -6.21 -12.98
N LEU A 55 18.99 -5.61 -13.73
CA LEU A 55 18.63 -4.54 -14.68
C LEU A 55 17.78 -5.06 -15.84
N GLU A 56 18.09 -6.23 -16.36
CA GLU A 56 17.36 -6.86 -17.47
C GLU A 56 15.91 -7.14 -17.08
N ASN A 57 15.71 -7.83 -15.96
CA ASN A 57 14.38 -8.21 -15.48
C ASN A 57 13.52 -6.97 -15.14
N TYR A 58 14.11 -5.99 -14.46
CA TYR A 58 13.39 -4.77 -14.09
C TYR A 58 13.10 -3.88 -15.30
N HIS A 59 14.00 -3.81 -16.27
CA HIS A 59 13.75 -3.10 -17.53
C HIS A 59 12.61 -3.75 -18.30
N ALA A 60 12.65 -5.06 -18.49
CA ALA A 60 11.59 -5.79 -19.18
C ALA A 60 10.22 -5.58 -18.53
N VAL A 61 10.13 -5.68 -17.22
CA VAL A 61 8.87 -5.53 -16.48
C VAL A 61 8.37 -4.09 -16.46
N LEU A 62 9.26 -3.12 -16.26
CA LEU A 62 8.87 -1.71 -16.12
C LEU A 62 8.56 -1.05 -17.46
N VAL A 63 9.33 -1.37 -18.51
CA VAL A 63 9.32 -0.63 -19.78
C VAL A 63 8.69 -1.42 -20.93
N GLU A 64 9.03 -2.70 -21.07
CA GLU A 64 8.57 -3.50 -22.21
C GLU A 64 7.20 -4.14 -21.93
N GLY A 65 6.93 -4.51 -20.67
CA GLY A 65 5.76 -5.29 -20.28
C GLY A 65 6.00 -6.79 -20.45
N VAL A 66 5.33 -7.58 -19.61
CA VAL A 66 5.43 -9.05 -19.62
C VAL A 66 4.04 -9.67 -19.73
N GLU A 67 3.97 -10.95 -20.12
CA GLU A 67 2.67 -11.65 -20.29
C GLU A 67 1.80 -11.60 -19.03
N SER A 68 2.41 -11.68 -17.83
CA SER A 68 1.68 -11.59 -16.56
C SER A 68 0.98 -10.26 -16.33
N THR A 69 1.38 -9.20 -17.05
CA THR A 69 0.74 -7.86 -17.00
C THR A 69 -0.13 -7.60 -18.25
N GLY A 70 -0.44 -8.64 -19.04
CA GLY A 70 -1.14 -8.49 -20.30
C GLY A 70 -0.36 -7.67 -21.35
N GLY A 71 0.97 -7.69 -21.27
CA GLY A 71 1.86 -6.93 -22.16
C GLY A 71 1.99 -5.44 -21.82
N ALA A 72 1.34 -4.96 -20.77
CA ALA A 72 1.42 -3.55 -20.37
C ALA A 72 2.64 -3.30 -19.48
N PRO A 73 3.44 -2.23 -19.76
CA PRO A 73 4.54 -1.82 -18.87
C PRO A 73 4.04 -1.48 -17.46
N ILE A 74 4.68 -2.05 -16.44
CA ILE A 74 4.30 -1.78 -15.03
C ILE A 74 4.49 -0.29 -14.69
N ALA A 75 5.49 0.38 -15.26
CA ALA A 75 5.68 1.82 -15.06
C ALA A 75 4.42 2.62 -15.44
N ARG A 76 3.75 2.27 -16.52
CA ARG A 76 2.49 2.90 -16.94
C ARG A 76 1.35 2.61 -15.95
N MET A 77 1.26 1.38 -15.47
CA MET A 77 0.25 0.99 -14.47
C MET A 77 0.47 1.74 -13.15
N LEU A 78 1.72 1.82 -12.68
CA LEU A 78 2.09 2.56 -11.47
C LEU A 78 1.81 4.06 -11.61
N THR A 79 2.13 4.64 -12.77
CA THR A 79 1.84 6.06 -13.05
C THR A 79 0.35 6.34 -13.01
N ASN A 80 -0.47 5.50 -13.66
CA ASN A 80 -1.93 5.64 -13.62
C ASN A 80 -2.45 5.51 -12.18
N SER A 81 -1.99 4.51 -11.44
CA SER A 81 -2.37 4.32 -10.04
C SER A 81 -1.96 5.51 -9.15
N MET A 82 -0.78 6.07 -9.38
CA MET A 82 -0.30 7.25 -8.66
C MET A 82 -1.18 8.47 -8.95
N ILE A 83 -1.50 8.73 -10.22
CA ILE A 83 -2.37 9.85 -10.63
C ILE A 83 -3.75 9.68 -9.98
N MET A 84 -4.33 8.48 -10.05
CA MET A 84 -5.62 8.20 -9.43
C MET A 84 -5.59 8.38 -7.91
N ALA A 85 -4.57 7.84 -7.25
CA ALA A 85 -4.42 7.96 -5.80
C ALA A 85 -4.29 9.43 -5.36
N LEU A 86 -3.48 10.22 -6.05
CA LEU A 86 -3.29 11.64 -5.76
C LEU A 86 -4.58 12.44 -6.03
N ALA A 87 -5.24 12.21 -7.15
CA ALA A 87 -6.50 12.88 -7.49
C ALA A 87 -7.59 12.61 -6.44
N ILE A 88 -7.74 11.35 -6.03
CA ILE A 88 -8.68 10.96 -4.98
C ILE A 88 -8.29 11.57 -3.63
N ALA A 89 -7.02 11.55 -3.27
CA ALA A 89 -6.55 12.11 -2.00
C ALA A 89 -6.80 13.62 -1.92
N ILE A 90 -6.41 14.35 -2.96
CA ILE A 90 -6.59 15.82 -3.03
C ILE A 90 -8.09 16.15 -3.01
N GLY A 91 -8.91 15.45 -3.81
CA GLY A 91 -10.35 15.65 -3.83
C GLY A 91 -11.01 15.39 -2.47
N LYS A 92 -10.65 14.29 -1.83
CA LYS A 92 -11.15 13.97 -0.48
C LYS A 92 -10.73 15.01 0.56
N ILE A 93 -9.48 15.46 0.55
CA ILE A 93 -8.99 16.48 1.49
C ILE A 93 -9.77 17.79 1.28
N ALA A 94 -9.91 18.25 0.05
CA ALA A 94 -10.63 19.48 -0.26
C ALA A 94 -12.09 19.42 0.21
N ILE A 95 -12.81 18.35 -0.14
CA ILE A 95 -14.22 18.18 0.28
C ILE A 95 -14.33 18.05 1.80
N SER A 96 -13.44 17.30 2.44
CA SER A 96 -13.46 17.12 3.89
C SER A 96 -13.19 18.43 4.64
N MET A 97 -12.25 19.24 4.17
CA MET A 97 -11.95 20.54 4.76
C MET A 97 -13.14 21.50 4.61
N LEU A 98 -13.73 21.58 3.42
CA LEU A 98 -14.89 22.43 3.17
C LEU A 98 -16.10 21.98 4.01
N SER A 99 -16.35 20.68 4.10
CA SER A 99 -17.44 20.14 4.91
C SER A 99 -17.24 20.41 6.40
N ALA A 100 -16.03 20.17 6.90
CA ALA A 100 -15.69 20.45 8.29
C ALA A 100 -15.81 21.94 8.61
N PHE A 101 -15.30 22.80 7.73
CA PHE A 101 -15.42 24.26 7.87
C PHE A 101 -16.91 24.69 7.90
N ALA A 102 -17.71 24.18 6.97
CA ALA A 102 -19.14 24.49 6.92
C ALA A 102 -19.88 24.08 8.21
N ILE A 103 -19.64 22.87 8.71
CA ILE A 103 -20.30 22.35 9.92
C ILE A 103 -19.86 23.11 11.18
N VAL A 104 -18.58 23.50 11.28
CA VAL A 104 -18.04 24.16 12.48
C VAL A 104 -18.40 25.65 12.51
N TYR A 105 -18.19 26.37 11.42
CA TYR A 105 -18.28 27.83 11.39
C TYR A 105 -19.66 28.36 11.04
N PHE A 106 -20.44 27.66 10.21
CA PHE A 106 -21.77 28.13 9.84
C PHE A 106 -22.86 27.56 10.75
N ARG A 107 -23.83 28.42 11.09
CA ARG A 107 -25.03 28.03 11.84
C ARG A 107 -26.18 27.85 10.87
N PHE A 108 -26.36 26.63 10.37
CA PHE A 108 -27.50 26.28 9.51
C PHE A 108 -28.38 25.19 10.16
N PRO A 109 -29.66 25.13 9.80
CA PRO A 109 -30.54 24.07 10.28
C PRO A 109 -30.00 22.69 9.83
N PHE A 110 -30.17 21.68 10.69
CA PHE A 110 -29.78 20.29 10.41
C PHE A 110 -28.23 20.03 10.32
N ARG A 111 -27.36 20.97 10.73
CA ARG A 111 -25.91 20.76 10.70
C ARG A 111 -25.45 19.48 11.40
N MET A 112 -26.11 19.13 12.53
CA MET A 112 -25.79 17.90 13.28
C MET A 112 -26.25 16.66 12.53
N LEU A 113 -27.36 16.73 11.78
CA LEU A 113 -27.80 15.64 10.92
C LEU A 113 -26.78 15.40 9.80
N CYS A 114 -26.27 16.45 9.15
CA CYS A 114 -25.22 16.35 8.15
C CYS A 114 -23.95 15.70 8.73
N PHE A 115 -23.52 16.14 9.93
CA PHE A 115 -22.38 15.55 10.62
C PHE A 115 -22.58 14.04 10.86
N TRP A 116 -23.72 13.66 11.44
CA TRP A 116 -24.02 12.25 11.73
C TRP A 116 -24.15 11.40 10.47
N THR A 117 -24.72 11.95 9.40
CA THR A 117 -24.80 11.25 8.11
C THR A 117 -23.41 10.96 7.55
N ILE A 118 -22.51 11.96 7.52
CA ILE A 118 -21.12 11.77 7.09
C ILE A 118 -20.43 10.75 7.99
N PHE A 119 -20.58 10.88 9.31
CA PHE A 119 -19.93 10.00 10.28
C PHE A 119 -20.41 8.54 10.12
N LEU A 120 -21.71 8.32 9.99
CA LEU A 120 -22.28 6.97 9.78
C LEU A 120 -21.80 6.36 8.45
N THR A 121 -21.74 7.16 7.38
CA THR A 121 -21.24 6.66 6.09
C THR A 121 -19.75 6.29 6.13
N LEU A 122 -18.96 6.96 6.97
CA LEU A 122 -17.56 6.60 7.19
C LEU A 122 -17.40 5.33 8.03
N MET A 123 -18.32 5.07 8.95
CA MET A 123 -18.32 3.85 9.77
C MET A 123 -18.75 2.59 9.02
N LEU A 124 -19.41 2.73 7.87
CA LEU A 124 -19.80 1.58 7.06
C LEU A 124 -18.55 0.82 6.57
N PRO A 125 -18.46 -0.49 6.80
CA PRO A 125 -17.38 -1.30 6.29
C PRO A 125 -17.21 -1.15 4.77
N VAL A 126 -15.96 -1.21 4.31
CA VAL A 126 -15.65 -1.06 2.88
C VAL A 126 -16.37 -2.12 2.05
N GLU A 127 -16.54 -3.33 2.60
CA GLU A 127 -17.19 -4.47 1.98
C GLU A 127 -18.64 -4.15 1.55
N VAL A 128 -19.38 -3.40 2.35
CA VAL A 128 -20.76 -3.01 2.05
C VAL A 128 -20.82 -2.01 0.88
N ARG A 129 -19.74 -1.25 0.66
CA ARG A 129 -19.69 -0.20 -0.37
C ARG A 129 -19.08 -0.67 -1.69
N ILE A 130 -18.35 -1.78 -1.70
CA ILE A 130 -17.63 -2.27 -2.90
C ILE A 130 -18.63 -2.53 -4.04
N VAL A 131 -19.67 -3.32 -3.78
CA VAL A 131 -20.63 -3.72 -4.82
C VAL A 131 -21.38 -2.53 -5.44
N PRO A 132 -21.99 -1.62 -4.66
CA PRO A 132 -22.65 -0.44 -5.23
C PRO A 132 -21.67 0.49 -5.96
N THR A 133 -20.46 0.67 -5.43
CA THR A 133 -19.45 1.52 -6.07
C THR A 133 -18.98 0.93 -7.42
N TYR A 134 -18.82 -0.38 -7.47
CA TYR A 134 -18.46 -1.08 -8.72
C TYR A 134 -19.56 -0.94 -9.77
N GLN A 135 -20.82 -1.13 -9.38
CA GLN A 135 -21.97 -0.99 -10.30
C GLN A 135 -22.04 0.41 -10.92
N VAL A 136 -21.89 1.45 -10.09
CA VAL A 136 -21.91 2.85 -10.58
C VAL A 136 -20.69 3.17 -11.47
N ALA A 137 -19.54 2.53 -11.25
CA ALA A 137 -18.35 2.76 -12.04
C ALA A 137 -18.29 1.94 -13.34
N ALA A 138 -19.10 0.87 -13.45
CA ALA A 138 -19.13 -0.03 -14.59
C ALA A 138 -20.21 0.33 -15.64
N ASP A 139 -21.21 1.16 -15.27
CA ASP A 139 -22.22 1.74 -16.13
C ASP A 139 -21.74 3.06 -16.77
#